data_04376f665b4bc3bd0425ce57dbaadd09
#
_entry.id   04376f665b4bc3bd0425ce57dbaadd09
#
_cell.length_a   1.000
_cell.length_b   1.000
_cell.length_c   1.000
_cell.angle_alpha   90.00
_cell.angle_beta   90.00
_cell.angle_gamma   90.00
#
_symmetry.space_group_name_H-M   'P 1'
#
loop_
_entity.id
_entity.type
_entity.pdbx_description
1 polymer ?
#
loop_
_entity_poly.entity_id
_entity_poly.type
_entity_poly.pdbx_seq_one_letter_code
_entity_poly.pdbx_strand_id
1 'polypeptide(L)'
;MAGFSGAKKHHRTITPPTIYVHNGGMAETLVFDNFEVTIIRSARRKTAAIKVDLTGVSVRVPQSLAQERIRELIAEKSDWVERKLEVSAQKRQAIATREARRERLDNGSLILIQGRQIPLDLREDRQMSVAEESGQLIVRGPDAMRGEPEQLRALVEHWLYGRAVEELHFCVNVYKQKVGASPSVIQIKDYRARWGSCKPDGSIQLNWRLIHAPIHIMDYVVVHELCHLLEMNHSRRFWTEVERVDPQYQMKRQWLKDNGWRLTL
;
A
#
# COMPACT_ATOMS: atom_id res chain seq x y z
N MET A 1 32.31 32.97 33.97
CA MET A 1 31.67 33.73 32.88
C MET A 1 31.55 32.82 31.68
N ALA A 2 30.39 32.24 31.45
CA ALA A 2 30.11 31.36 30.33
C ALA A 2 29.03 32.03 29.49
N GLY A 3 29.41 32.40 28.25
CA GLY A 3 28.54 33.09 27.32
C GLY A 3 27.54 32.14 26.67
N PHE A 4 26.24 32.43 26.79
CA PHE A 4 25.16 31.80 26.04
C PHE A 4 25.20 32.29 24.58
N SER A 5 25.51 31.37 23.67
CA SER A 5 25.36 31.60 22.21
C SER A 5 23.89 31.32 21.80
N GLY A 6 23.17 32.38 21.48
CA GLY A 6 21.80 32.30 21.02
C GLY A 6 21.72 31.72 19.60
N ALA A 7 21.00 30.63 19.45
CA ALA A 7 20.64 30.07 18.16
C ALA A 7 19.70 31.02 17.39
N LYS A 8 20.17 31.65 16.32
CA LYS A 8 19.39 32.45 15.39
C LYS A 8 18.38 31.55 14.66
N LYS A 9 17.09 31.72 14.93
CA LYS A 9 16.01 31.21 14.09
C LYS A 9 16.12 31.90 12.73
N HIS A 10 16.54 31.16 11.71
CA HIS A 10 16.44 31.62 10.33
C HIS A 10 14.96 31.72 9.95
N HIS A 11 14.41 32.93 9.94
CA HIS A 11 13.17 33.23 9.22
C HIS A 11 13.47 33.04 7.72
N ARG A 12 13.00 31.93 7.13
CA ARG A 12 12.93 31.80 5.67
C ARG A 12 11.94 32.87 5.16
N THR A 13 12.45 33.81 4.41
CA THR A 13 11.65 34.77 3.66
C THR A 13 10.84 34.00 2.63
N ILE A 14 9.52 33.91 2.85
CA ILE A 14 8.61 33.26 1.91
C ILE A 14 8.41 34.23 0.76
N THR A 15 9.05 33.97 -0.37
CA THR A 15 8.77 34.65 -1.64
C THR A 15 7.34 34.28 -2.05
N PRO A 16 6.49 35.25 -2.43
CA PRO A 16 5.13 34.93 -2.83
C PRO A 16 5.13 34.07 -4.08
N PRO A 17 4.41 32.92 -4.09
CA PRO A 17 4.40 32.00 -5.23
C PRO A 17 3.83 32.69 -6.47
N THR A 18 4.50 32.50 -7.61
CA THR A 18 4.08 32.99 -8.92
C THR A 18 2.82 32.27 -9.36
N ILE A 19 1.76 33.00 -9.74
CA ILE A 19 0.49 32.42 -10.17
C ILE A 19 0.54 32.22 -11.68
N TYR A 20 0.41 31.01 -12.16
CA TYR A 20 0.02 30.72 -13.54
C TYR A 20 -1.42 30.19 -13.52
N VAL A 21 -2.35 31.01 -14.06
CA VAL A 21 -3.72 30.57 -14.34
C VAL A 21 -3.71 30.01 -15.76
N HIS A 22 -3.74 28.68 -15.89
CA HIS A 22 -4.03 28.08 -17.19
C HIS A 22 -5.55 28.01 -17.35
N ASN A 23 -6.10 28.85 -18.23
CA ASN A 23 -7.47 28.82 -18.70
C ASN A 23 -7.68 27.63 -19.65
N GLY A 24 -7.93 26.47 -19.08
CA GLY A 24 -8.31 25.26 -19.78
C GLY A 24 -9.03 24.33 -18.84
N GLY A 25 -10.31 24.65 -18.50
CA GLY A 25 -11.24 23.75 -17.82
C GLY A 25 -10.96 23.43 -16.35
N MET A 26 -11.53 24.20 -15.42
CA MET A 26 -11.94 23.87 -14.04
C MET A 26 -10.90 23.55 -12.95
N ALA A 27 -9.61 23.63 -13.12
CA ALA A 27 -8.65 23.43 -12.02
C ALA A 27 -7.77 24.67 -11.82
N GLU A 28 -7.88 25.33 -10.66
CA GLU A 28 -6.91 26.32 -10.21
C GLU A 28 -5.64 25.60 -9.76
N THR A 29 -4.47 26.11 -10.16
CA THR A 29 -3.17 25.57 -9.70
C THR A 29 -2.39 26.65 -8.97
N LEU A 30 -1.83 26.32 -7.80
CA LEU A 30 -0.88 27.14 -7.07
C LEU A 30 0.51 26.51 -7.19
N VAL A 31 1.51 27.33 -7.49
CA VAL A 31 2.91 26.91 -7.58
C VAL A 31 3.64 27.37 -6.31
N PHE A 32 4.29 26.43 -5.64
CA PHE A 32 5.23 26.61 -4.54
C PHE A 32 6.65 26.32 -5.04
N ASP A 33 7.67 26.71 -4.29
CA ASP A 33 9.06 26.59 -4.73
C ASP A 33 9.44 25.18 -5.24
N ASN A 34 8.90 24.13 -4.60
CA ASN A 34 9.28 22.74 -4.88
C ASN A 34 8.12 21.87 -5.39
N PHE A 35 6.90 22.41 -5.48
CA PHE A 35 5.73 21.61 -5.91
C PHE A 35 4.55 22.47 -6.36
N GLU A 36 3.71 21.86 -7.17
CA GLU A 36 2.45 22.45 -7.61
C GLU A 36 1.27 21.81 -6.90
N VAL A 37 0.22 22.59 -6.64
CA VAL A 37 -1.01 22.14 -5.96
C VAL A 37 -2.22 22.44 -6.80
N THR A 38 -2.96 21.41 -7.17
CA THR A 38 -4.28 21.55 -7.82
C THR A 38 -5.35 21.85 -6.77
N ILE A 39 -6.07 22.95 -6.93
CA ILE A 39 -7.18 23.34 -6.06
C ILE A 39 -8.48 22.77 -6.61
N ILE A 40 -9.20 22.04 -5.77
CA ILE A 40 -10.52 21.47 -6.08
C ILE A 40 -11.54 22.09 -5.14
N ARG A 41 -12.38 22.99 -5.64
CA ARG A 41 -13.44 23.65 -4.87
C ARG A 41 -14.72 22.81 -4.86
N SER A 42 -15.43 22.80 -3.74
CA SER A 42 -16.66 22.04 -3.58
C SER A 42 -17.68 22.79 -2.69
N ALA A 43 -18.88 22.95 -3.18
CA ALA A 43 -19.98 23.56 -2.43
C ALA A 43 -20.46 22.70 -1.24
N ARG A 44 -20.22 21.37 -1.30
CA ARG A 44 -20.63 20.43 -0.24
C ARG A 44 -19.65 20.36 0.92
N ARG A 45 -18.43 20.85 0.78
CA ARG A 45 -17.39 20.74 1.80
C ARG A 45 -17.44 21.90 2.78
N LYS A 46 -17.16 21.58 4.05
CA LYS A 46 -17.00 22.55 5.14
C LYS A 46 -15.56 22.69 5.62
N THR A 47 -14.66 21.78 5.21
CA THR A 47 -13.27 21.74 5.67
C THR A 47 -12.31 21.59 4.49
N ALA A 48 -11.07 22.09 4.66
CA ALA A 48 -9.98 21.87 3.72
C ALA A 48 -9.28 20.52 3.98
N ALA A 49 -8.79 19.85 2.90
CA ALA A 49 -8.00 18.65 3.01
C ALA A 49 -6.94 18.61 1.91
N ILE A 50 -5.68 18.45 2.29
CA ILE A 50 -4.56 18.26 1.37
C ILE A 50 -4.40 16.76 1.11
N LYS A 51 -4.24 16.37 -0.15
CA LYS A 51 -3.95 15.01 -0.59
C LYS A 51 -2.68 15.01 -1.43
N VAL A 52 -1.76 14.12 -1.12
CA VAL A 52 -0.58 13.82 -1.93
C VAL A 52 -0.68 12.37 -2.39
N ASP A 53 -0.64 12.14 -3.68
CA ASP A 53 -0.65 10.80 -4.27
C ASP A 53 0.33 10.70 -5.45
N LEU A 54 0.23 9.61 -6.22
CA LEU A 54 1.13 9.38 -7.36
C LEU A 54 0.93 10.39 -8.50
N THR A 55 -0.19 11.11 -8.55
CA THR A 55 -0.47 12.12 -9.58
C THR A 55 -0.02 13.53 -9.18
N GLY A 56 0.31 13.73 -7.91
CA GLY A 56 0.78 15.02 -7.38
C GLY A 56 0.08 15.46 -6.11
N VAL A 57 0.02 16.79 -5.91
CA VAL A 57 -0.61 17.40 -4.75
C VAL A 57 -1.94 18.04 -5.15
N SER A 58 -2.98 17.74 -4.42
CA SER A 58 -4.28 18.39 -4.56
C SER A 58 -4.81 18.88 -3.21
N VAL A 59 -5.48 20.02 -3.20
CA VAL A 59 -6.22 20.51 -2.03
C VAL A 59 -7.70 20.63 -2.37
N ARG A 60 -8.54 19.99 -1.55
CA ARG A 60 -9.99 20.08 -1.67
C ARG A 60 -10.51 21.03 -0.61
N VAL A 61 -11.20 22.10 -1.04
CA VAL A 61 -11.63 23.21 -0.17
C VAL A 61 -13.10 23.55 -0.37
N PRO A 62 -13.75 24.23 0.62
CA PRO A 62 -15.03 24.88 0.42
C PRO A 62 -15.02 25.88 -0.74
N GLN A 63 -16.16 26.03 -1.43
CA GLN A 63 -16.28 26.96 -2.57
C GLN A 63 -15.89 28.40 -2.22
N SER A 64 -16.26 28.84 -1.02
CA SER A 64 -16.09 30.23 -0.53
C SER A 64 -14.72 30.51 0.11
N LEU A 65 -13.84 29.52 0.22
CA LEU A 65 -12.57 29.71 0.92
C LEU A 65 -11.65 30.64 0.10
N ALA A 66 -11.18 31.73 0.73
CA ALA A 66 -10.28 32.69 0.10
C ALA A 66 -8.95 32.04 -0.31
N GLN A 67 -8.40 32.49 -1.44
CA GLN A 67 -7.17 31.92 -1.99
C GLN A 67 -5.97 32.13 -1.07
N GLU A 68 -5.91 33.28 -0.39
CA GLU A 68 -4.90 33.57 0.62
C GLU A 68 -4.89 32.51 1.74
N ARG A 69 -6.07 32.17 2.24
CA ARG A 69 -6.19 31.16 3.30
C ARG A 69 -5.79 29.76 2.83
N ILE A 70 -6.04 29.45 1.54
CA ILE A 70 -5.57 28.18 0.94
C ILE A 70 -4.04 28.16 0.91
N ARG A 71 -3.40 29.26 0.53
CA ARG A 71 -1.93 29.39 0.53
C ARG A 71 -1.32 29.18 1.90
N GLU A 72 -1.88 29.86 2.92
CA GLU A 72 -1.42 29.71 4.30
C GLU A 72 -1.51 28.25 4.77
N LEU A 73 -2.65 27.59 4.55
CA LEU A 73 -2.88 26.20 4.93
C LEU A 73 -1.89 25.24 4.26
N ILE A 74 -1.51 25.50 3.01
CA ILE A 74 -0.53 24.70 2.30
C ILE A 74 0.89 25.00 2.80
N ALA A 75 1.23 26.27 3.00
CA ALA A 75 2.51 26.70 3.54
C ALA A 75 2.78 26.13 4.93
N GLU A 76 1.79 26.13 5.83
CA GLU A 76 1.88 25.49 7.15
C GLU A 76 2.18 23.99 7.09
N LYS A 77 1.89 23.34 5.96
CA LYS A 77 2.06 21.90 5.74
C LYS A 77 3.14 21.56 4.69
N SER A 78 3.91 22.54 4.22
CA SER A 78 4.90 22.36 3.15
C SER A 78 5.87 21.21 3.42
N ASP A 79 6.49 21.16 4.62
CA ASP A 79 7.42 20.09 4.99
C ASP A 79 6.76 18.70 4.97
N TRP A 80 5.49 18.61 5.35
CA TRP A 80 4.73 17.36 5.27
C TRP A 80 4.43 16.98 3.81
N VAL A 81 4.07 17.95 2.96
CA VAL A 81 3.82 17.75 1.54
C VAL A 81 5.08 17.28 0.84
N GLU A 82 6.23 17.93 1.08
CA GLU A 82 7.53 17.58 0.50
C GLU A 82 7.93 16.15 0.86
N ARG A 83 7.88 15.77 2.15
CA ARG A 83 8.15 14.39 2.58
C ARG A 83 7.22 13.38 1.90
N LYS A 84 5.94 13.72 1.70
CA LYS A 84 4.99 12.84 1.02
C LYS A 84 5.25 12.75 -0.48
N LEU A 85 5.68 13.83 -1.12
CA LEU A 85 6.10 13.85 -2.53
C LEU A 85 7.33 12.98 -2.75
N GLU A 86 8.32 13.06 -1.86
CA GLU A 86 9.52 12.22 -1.92
C GLU A 86 9.17 10.73 -1.85
N VAL A 87 8.32 10.33 -0.89
CA VAL A 87 7.79 8.96 -0.81
C VAL A 87 7.00 8.58 -2.08
N SER A 88 6.21 9.50 -2.64
CA SER A 88 5.45 9.27 -3.87
C SER A 88 6.35 9.14 -5.10
N ALA A 89 7.45 9.91 -5.16
CA ALA A 89 8.46 9.80 -6.22
C ALA A 89 9.18 8.46 -6.18
N GLN A 90 9.62 8.03 -4.99
CA GLN A 90 10.20 6.69 -4.79
C GLN A 90 9.24 5.58 -5.21
N LYS A 91 7.95 5.71 -4.86
CA LYS A 91 6.91 4.76 -5.29
C LYS A 91 6.74 4.73 -6.81
N ARG A 92 6.68 5.89 -7.47
CA ARG A 92 6.60 5.98 -8.94
C ARG A 92 7.78 5.31 -9.62
N GLN A 93 9.00 5.64 -9.16
CA GLN A 93 10.21 5.04 -9.70
C GLN A 93 10.24 3.53 -9.50
N ALA A 94 9.85 3.04 -8.32
CA ALA A 94 9.80 1.62 -8.04
C ALA A 94 8.72 0.90 -8.86
N ILE A 95 7.55 1.54 -9.10
CA ILE A 95 6.50 1.00 -9.99
C ILE A 95 7.03 0.94 -11.42
N ALA A 96 7.64 2.01 -11.95
CA ALA A 96 8.20 2.04 -13.30
C ALA A 96 9.32 1.00 -13.49
N THR A 97 10.26 0.91 -12.53
CA THR A 97 11.33 -0.12 -12.56
C THR A 97 10.74 -1.53 -12.52
N ARG A 98 9.65 -1.70 -11.82
CA ARG A 98 8.98 -2.97 -11.69
C ARG A 98 8.15 -3.34 -12.93
N GLU A 99 7.43 -2.37 -13.54
CA GLU A 99 6.76 -2.58 -14.81
C GLU A 99 7.77 -2.95 -15.89
N ALA A 100 8.93 -2.30 -15.93
CA ALA A 100 10.05 -2.69 -16.80
C ALA A 100 10.62 -4.09 -16.47
N ARG A 101 10.61 -4.50 -15.18
CA ARG A 101 10.99 -5.86 -14.76
C ARG A 101 9.88 -6.89 -14.90
N ARG A 102 8.61 -6.45 -14.94
CA ARG A 102 7.45 -7.33 -15.15
C ARG A 102 7.51 -8.08 -16.48
N GLU A 103 8.25 -7.57 -17.43
CA GLU A 103 8.35 -8.17 -18.75
C GLU A 103 9.15 -9.48 -18.78
N ARG A 104 9.95 -9.80 -17.73
CA ARG A 104 10.71 -11.07 -17.70
C ARG A 104 10.91 -11.61 -16.29
N LEU A 105 10.34 -12.78 -16.02
CA LEU A 105 10.83 -13.67 -14.99
C LEU A 105 11.88 -14.55 -15.62
N ASP A 106 13.09 -14.48 -15.09
CA ASP A 106 14.23 -15.29 -15.55
C ASP A 106 14.84 -16.05 -14.36
N ASN A 107 15.76 -16.94 -14.64
CA ASN A 107 16.56 -17.62 -13.63
C ASN A 107 17.27 -16.60 -12.73
N GLY A 108 17.17 -16.76 -11.41
CA GLY A 108 17.72 -15.81 -10.43
C GLY A 108 16.78 -14.61 -10.11
N SER A 109 15.63 -14.47 -10.76
CA SER A 109 14.62 -13.46 -10.40
C SER A 109 14.21 -13.62 -8.95
N LEU A 110 14.12 -12.51 -8.20
CA LEU A 110 13.75 -12.54 -6.79
C LEU A 110 12.23 -12.44 -6.63
N ILE A 111 11.64 -13.48 -6.06
CA ILE A 111 10.21 -13.57 -5.76
C ILE A 111 9.99 -13.21 -4.29
N LEU A 112 9.09 -12.27 -4.03
CA LEU A 112 8.75 -11.88 -2.66
C LEU A 112 7.72 -12.86 -2.09
N ILE A 113 8.09 -13.61 -1.05
CA ILE A 113 7.22 -14.58 -0.36
C ILE A 113 7.34 -14.36 1.14
N GLN A 114 6.24 -14.08 1.83
CA GLN A 114 6.20 -13.84 3.27
C GLN A 114 7.24 -12.81 3.75
N GLY A 115 7.47 -11.76 2.96
CA GLY A 115 8.45 -10.71 3.24
C GLY A 115 9.90 -11.07 2.93
N ARG A 116 10.19 -12.29 2.46
CA ARG A 116 11.52 -12.77 2.07
C ARG A 116 11.68 -12.71 0.55
N GLN A 117 12.84 -12.33 0.07
CA GLN A 117 13.19 -12.43 -1.34
C GLN A 117 13.79 -13.82 -1.61
N ILE A 118 13.09 -14.61 -2.40
CA ILE A 118 13.44 -15.99 -2.73
C ILE A 118 13.85 -16.04 -4.19
N PRO A 119 15.07 -16.50 -4.54
CA PRO A 119 15.51 -16.61 -5.91
C PRO A 119 14.76 -17.70 -6.66
N LEU A 120 14.35 -17.40 -7.88
CA LEU A 120 13.76 -18.33 -8.83
C LEU A 120 14.86 -19.17 -9.46
N ASP A 121 14.71 -20.50 -9.48
CA ASP A 121 15.62 -21.45 -10.13
C ASP A 121 14.83 -22.26 -11.18
N LEU A 122 15.22 -22.12 -12.44
CA LEU A 122 14.57 -22.78 -13.58
C LEU A 122 15.37 -24.06 -13.93
N ARG A 123 14.72 -25.19 -13.78
CA ARG A 123 15.30 -26.51 -14.08
C ARG A 123 14.56 -27.20 -15.22
N GLU A 124 15.31 -27.85 -16.08
CA GLU A 124 14.73 -28.66 -17.12
C GLU A 124 14.12 -29.95 -16.54
N ASP A 125 12.88 -30.24 -16.92
CA ASP A 125 12.17 -31.46 -16.59
C ASP A 125 11.07 -31.74 -17.62
N ARG A 126 10.66 -33.00 -17.71
CA ARG A 126 9.53 -33.39 -18.56
C ARG A 126 8.17 -32.96 -17.97
N GLN A 127 8.09 -32.87 -16.65
CA GLN A 127 6.86 -32.49 -15.93
C GLN A 127 6.97 -31.09 -15.35
N MET A 128 5.90 -30.34 -15.49
CA MET A 128 5.82 -29.02 -14.91
C MET A 128 5.53 -29.09 -13.42
N SER A 129 6.37 -28.45 -12.61
CA SER A 129 6.15 -28.31 -11.17
C SER A 129 6.77 -27.03 -10.64
N VAL A 130 6.21 -26.52 -9.53
CA VAL A 130 6.75 -25.40 -8.77
C VAL A 130 6.82 -25.82 -7.30
N ALA A 131 7.96 -25.62 -6.66
CA ALA A 131 8.15 -25.91 -5.24
C ALA A 131 9.15 -24.95 -4.61
N GLU A 132 8.95 -24.61 -3.34
CA GLU A 132 9.98 -23.95 -2.52
C GLU A 132 10.86 -25.02 -1.88
N GLU A 133 12.14 -25.06 -2.25
CA GLU A 133 13.11 -26.02 -1.76
C GLU A 133 14.41 -25.29 -1.39
N SER A 134 14.93 -25.55 -0.21
CA SER A 134 16.22 -24.99 0.25
C SER A 134 16.36 -23.47 0.09
N GLY A 135 15.24 -22.72 0.26
CA GLY A 135 15.23 -21.26 0.15
C GLY A 135 15.21 -20.72 -1.29
N GLN A 136 14.93 -21.57 -2.26
CA GLN A 136 14.73 -21.20 -3.67
C GLN A 136 13.34 -21.60 -4.13
N LEU A 137 12.76 -20.85 -5.06
CA LEU A 137 11.54 -21.24 -5.77
C LEU A 137 11.95 -21.97 -7.04
N ILE A 138 11.86 -23.30 -7.03
CA ILE A 138 12.26 -24.13 -8.16
C ILE A 138 11.07 -24.32 -9.08
N VAL A 139 11.23 -23.93 -10.33
CA VAL A 139 10.29 -24.22 -11.41
C VAL A 139 10.92 -25.24 -12.34
N ARG A 140 10.29 -26.40 -12.44
CA ARG A 140 10.68 -27.47 -13.36
C ARG A 140 9.74 -27.46 -14.56
N GLY A 141 10.28 -27.72 -15.73
CA GLY A 141 9.51 -27.82 -16.97
C GLY A 141 10.39 -27.95 -18.21
N PRO A 142 9.79 -28.13 -19.40
CA PRO A 142 10.52 -28.20 -20.66
C PRO A 142 11.35 -26.93 -20.91
N ASP A 143 12.48 -27.04 -21.58
CA ASP A 143 13.38 -25.92 -21.89
C ASP A 143 12.68 -24.78 -22.68
N ALA A 144 11.69 -25.14 -23.49
CA ALA A 144 10.84 -24.17 -24.20
C ALA A 144 10.19 -23.11 -23.28
N MET A 145 9.97 -23.40 -21.97
CA MET A 145 9.44 -22.41 -21.02
C MET A 145 10.36 -21.21 -20.78
N ARG A 146 11.67 -21.36 -21.02
CA ARG A 146 12.63 -20.26 -20.86
C ARG A 146 12.41 -19.13 -21.85
N GLY A 147 11.72 -19.41 -22.98
CA GLY A 147 11.34 -18.45 -24.00
C GLY A 147 9.96 -17.83 -23.80
N GLU A 148 9.17 -18.28 -22.81
CA GLU A 148 7.76 -17.94 -22.61
C GLU A 148 7.51 -17.26 -21.25
N PRO A 149 7.88 -15.98 -21.09
CA PRO A 149 7.85 -15.29 -19.80
C PRO A 149 6.43 -15.18 -19.20
N GLU A 150 5.39 -15.11 -20.05
CA GLU A 150 4.00 -15.06 -19.60
C GLU A 150 3.54 -16.39 -19.00
N GLN A 151 3.94 -17.51 -19.61
CA GLN A 151 3.62 -18.85 -19.09
C GLN A 151 4.34 -19.10 -17.76
N LEU A 152 5.62 -18.75 -17.67
CA LEU A 152 6.39 -18.85 -16.44
C LEU A 152 5.74 -18.01 -15.33
N ARG A 153 5.35 -16.77 -15.65
CA ARG A 153 4.65 -15.89 -14.70
C ARG A 153 3.35 -16.53 -14.23
N ALA A 154 2.50 -16.98 -15.14
CA ALA A 154 1.21 -17.59 -14.82
C ALA A 154 1.39 -18.82 -13.90
N LEU A 155 2.42 -19.62 -14.13
CA LEU A 155 2.74 -20.78 -13.31
C LEU A 155 3.16 -20.38 -11.89
N VAL A 156 4.04 -19.40 -11.76
CA VAL A 156 4.49 -18.88 -10.46
C VAL A 156 3.32 -18.20 -9.72
N GLU A 157 2.50 -17.41 -10.41
CA GLU A 157 1.30 -16.80 -9.80
C GLU A 157 0.30 -17.85 -9.33
N HIS A 158 0.09 -18.91 -10.11
CA HIS A 158 -0.79 -20.01 -9.70
C HIS A 158 -0.30 -20.70 -8.43
N TRP A 159 0.99 -20.99 -8.36
CA TRP A 159 1.60 -21.59 -7.17
C TRP A 159 1.49 -20.66 -5.96
N LEU A 160 1.81 -19.36 -6.12
CA LEU A 160 1.69 -18.35 -5.06
C LEU A 160 0.24 -18.21 -4.56
N TYR A 161 -0.73 -18.29 -5.48
CA TYR A 161 -2.13 -18.28 -5.12
C TYR A 161 -2.50 -19.50 -4.25
N GLY A 162 -2.05 -20.70 -4.63
CA GLY A 162 -2.24 -21.93 -3.83
C GLY A 162 -1.66 -21.77 -2.41
N ARG A 163 -0.41 -21.28 -2.32
CA ARG A 163 0.23 -20.99 -1.02
C ARG A 163 -0.55 -19.93 -0.22
N ALA A 164 -1.03 -18.89 -0.88
CA ALA A 164 -1.85 -17.87 -0.21
C ALA A 164 -3.15 -18.45 0.36
N VAL A 165 -3.81 -19.35 -0.35
CA VAL A 165 -5.01 -20.04 0.13
C VAL A 165 -4.71 -20.82 1.40
N GLU A 166 -3.66 -21.64 1.41
CA GLU A 166 -3.25 -22.45 2.57
C GLU A 166 -2.93 -21.56 3.78
N GLU A 167 -2.05 -20.57 3.61
CA GLU A 167 -1.57 -19.71 4.68
C GLU A 167 -2.68 -18.82 5.26
N LEU A 168 -3.53 -18.23 4.42
CA LEU A 168 -4.64 -17.39 4.89
C LEU A 168 -5.70 -18.20 5.62
N HIS A 169 -6.02 -19.41 5.17
CA HIS A 169 -6.92 -20.31 5.90
C HIS A 169 -6.31 -20.74 7.23
N PHE A 170 -5.02 -21.04 7.26
CA PHE A 170 -4.32 -21.35 8.51
C PHE A 170 -4.39 -20.16 9.49
N CYS A 171 -4.05 -18.93 9.03
CA CYS A 171 -4.15 -17.73 9.85
C CYS A 171 -5.56 -17.50 10.40
N VAL A 172 -6.59 -17.63 9.56
CA VAL A 172 -7.98 -17.49 10.02
C VAL A 172 -8.28 -18.53 11.11
N ASN A 173 -7.85 -19.79 10.96
CA ASN A 173 -8.05 -20.83 11.96
C ASN A 173 -7.36 -20.53 13.29
N VAL A 174 -6.16 -19.93 13.26
CA VAL A 174 -5.44 -19.50 14.46
C VAL A 174 -6.14 -18.33 15.16
N TYR A 175 -6.57 -17.32 14.40
CA TYR A 175 -7.05 -16.06 14.97
C TYR A 175 -8.54 -16.03 15.29
N LYS A 176 -9.39 -16.85 14.65
CA LYS A 176 -10.84 -16.90 14.94
C LYS A 176 -11.16 -17.19 16.42
N GLN A 177 -10.36 -18.05 17.07
CA GLN A 177 -10.51 -18.34 18.49
C GLN A 177 -10.08 -17.16 19.38
N LYS A 178 -8.98 -16.49 19.03
CA LYS A 178 -8.46 -15.31 19.76
C LYS A 178 -9.41 -14.12 19.65
N VAL A 179 -10.02 -13.93 18.49
CA VAL A 179 -11.04 -12.89 18.26
C VAL A 179 -12.36 -13.27 18.94
N GLY A 180 -12.70 -14.56 18.99
CA GLY A 180 -13.97 -15.05 19.52
C GLY A 180 -15.10 -15.01 18.48
N ALA A 181 -14.76 -14.96 17.18
CA ALA A 181 -15.72 -14.96 16.07
C ALA A 181 -15.22 -15.83 14.92
N SER A 182 -16.14 -16.51 14.25
CA SER A 182 -15.83 -17.37 13.10
C SER A 182 -16.57 -16.89 11.86
N PRO A 183 -15.89 -16.75 10.72
CA PRO A 183 -16.55 -16.36 9.48
C PRO A 183 -17.45 -17.47 8.96
N SER A 184 -18.54 -17.10 8.28
CA SER A 184 -19.44 -18.05 7.61
C SER A 184 -18.76 -18.70 6.40
N VAL A 185 -17.98 -17.89 5.64
CA VAL A 185 -17.21 -18.32 4.47
C VAL A 185 -15.93 -17.51 4.40
N ILE A 186 -14.84 -18.15 3.96
CA ILE A 186 -13.57 -17.51 3.62
C ILE A 186 -13.40 -17.57 2.10
N GLN A 187 -13.16 -16.42 1.48
CA GLN A 187 -12.90 -16.33 0.05
C GLN A 187 -11.56 -15.65 -0.20
N ILE A 188 -10.69 -16.28 -0.97
CA ILE A 188 -9.46 -15.66 -1.43
C ILE A 188 -9.72 -15.03 -2.79
N LYS A 189 -9.38 -13.74 -2.93
CA LYS A 189 -9.70 -12.93 -4.10
C LYS A 189 -8.48 -12.19 -4.62
N ASP A 190 -8.55 -11.75 -5.86
CA ASP A 190 -7.60 -10.83 -6.47
C ASP A 190 -8.18 -9.41 -6.44
N TYR A 191 -7.73 -8.60 -5.49
CA TYR A 191 -8.15 -7.21 -5.37
C TYR A 191 -7.03 -6.24 -5.73
N ARG A 192 -7.38 -5.17 -6.45
CA ARG A 192 -6.43 -4.09 -6.78
C ARG A 192 -6.31 -3.03 -5.68
N ALA A 193 -7.36 -2.81 -4.89
CA ALA A 193 -7.49 -1.64 -4.02
C ALA A 193 -7.73 -1.95 -2.53
N ARG A 194 -7.80 -3.22 -2.15
CA ARG A 194 -8.04 -3.63 -0.75
C ARG A 194 -7.31 -4.92 -0.40
N TRP A 195 -7.04 -5.11 0.87
CA TRP A 195 -6.39 -6.31 1.39
C TRP A 195 -7.38 -7.35 1.90
N GLY A 196 -8.54 -6.89 2.35
CA GLY A 196 -9.63 -7.74 2.78
C GLY A 196 -10.95 -6.99 2.80
N SER A 197 -12.01 -7.70 3.13
CA SER A 197 -13.34 -7.15 3.46
C SER A 197 -14.18 -8.20 4.19
N CYS A 198 -14.97 -7.73 5.14
CA CYS A 198 -16.02 -8.50 5.79
C CYS A 198 -17.39 -8.05 5.28
N LYS A 199 -18.29 -8.98 5.03
CA LYS A 199 -19.66 -8.70 4.61
C LYS A 199 -20.65 -8.89 5.76
N PRO A 200 -21.87 -8.29 5.67
CA PRO A 200 -22.92 -8.46 6.69
C PRO A 200 -23.39 -9.92 6.89
N ASP A 201 -23.19 -10.78 5.90
CA ASP A 201 -23.50 -12.22 5.97
C ASP A 201 -22.45 -13.02 6.77
N GLY A 202 -21.44 -12.35 7.32
CA GLY A 202 -20.34 -12.96 8.06
C GLY A 202 -19.27 -13.58 7.18
N SER A 203 -19.35 -13.46 5.84
CA SER A 203 -18.27 -13.90 4.96
C SER A 203 -17.10 -12.91 4.95
N ILE A 204 -15.87 -13.42 4.99
CA ILE A 204 -14.65 -12.64 4.85
C ILE A 204 -13.99 -12.92 3.50
N GLN A 205 -13.40 -11.89 2.94
CA GLN A 205 -12.65 -11.96 1.69
C GLN A 205 -11.24 -11.43 1.94
N LEU A 206 -10.22 -12.18 1.51
CA LEU A 206 -8.81 -11.83 1.69
C LEU A 206 -8.11 -11.80 0.34
N ASN A 207 -7.18 -10.87 0.18
CA ASN A 207 -6.41 -10.71 -1.04
C ASN A 207 -5.24 -11.71 -1.03
N TRP A 208 -5.14 -12.55 -2.07
CA TRP A 208 -4.06 -13.52 -2.20
C TRP A 208 -2.66 -12.88 -2.19
N ARG A 209 -2.54 -11.62 -2.64
CA ARG A 209 -1.27 -10.90 -2.64
C ARG A 209 -0.69 -10.65 -1.25
N LEU A 210 -1.44 -10.94 -0.19
CA LEU A 210 -0.93 -10.95 1.18
C LEU A 210 0.19 -11.97 1.38
N ILE A 211 0.31 -12.98 0.51
CA ILE A 211 1.43 -13.94 0.53
C ILE A 211 2.80 -13.25 0.36
N HIS A 212 2.83 -12.08 -0.29
CA HIS A 212 4.05 -11.30 -0.43
C HIS A 212 4.42 -10.52 0.84
N ALA A 213 3.44 -10.26 1.72
CA ALA A 213 3.67 -9.51 2.96
C ALA A 213 4.42 -10.36 4.01
N PRO A 214 5.18 -9.73 4.92
CA PRO A 214 5.63 -10.42 6.13
C PRO A 214 4.46 -11.07 6.87
N ILE A 215 4.69 -12.23 7.48
CA ILE A 215 3.63 -13.02 8.13
C ILE A 215 2.83 -12.17 9.14
N HIS A 216 3.51 -11.39 9.99
CA HIS A 216 2.84 -10.54 10.98
C HIS A 216 1.92 -9.45 10.37
N ILE A 217 2.17 -9.06 9.12
CA ILE A 217 1.31 -8.11 8.37
C ILE A 217 0.08 -8.84 7.82
N MET A 218 0.26 -10.06 7.32
CA MET A 218 -0.84 -10.93 6.89
C MET A 218 -1.75 -11.24 8.08
N ASP A 219 -1.18 -11.60 9.24
CA ASP A 219 -1.90 -11.81 10.50
C ASP A 219 -2.76 -10.61 10.87
N TYR A 220 -2.20 -9.41 10.82
CA TYR A 220 -2.93 -8.18 11.11
C TYR A 220 -4.16 -8.00 10.20
N VAL A 221 -4.04 -8.25 8.90
CA VAL A 221 -5.19 -8.13 8.00
C VAL A 221 -6.26 -9.17 8.35
N VAL A 222 -5.86 -10.40 8.63
CA VAL A 222 -6.80 -11.46 9.06
C VAL A 222 -7.51 -11.08 10.35
N VAL A 223 -6.79 -10.60 11.37
CA VAL A 223 -7.38 -10.11 12.63
C VAL A 223 -8.35 -8.96 12.36
N HIS A 224 -7.98 -8.01 11.50
CA HIS A 224 -8.82 -6.88 11.12
C HIS A 224 -10.16 -7.33 10.53
N GLU A 225 -10.13 -8.27 9.57
CA GLU A 225 -11.35 -8.76 8.93
C GLU A 225 -12.20 -9.63 9.87
N LEU A 226 -11.57 -10.40 10.77
CA LEU A 226 -12.28 -11.15 11.80
C LEU A 226 -12.94 -10.24 12.84
N CYS A 227 -12.30 -9.14 13.24
CA CYS A 227 -12.91 -8.17 14.17
C CYS A 227 -14.15 -7.49 13.58
N HIS A 228 -14.26 -7.40 12.25
CA HIS A 228 -15.49 -6.92 11.61
C HIS A 228 -16.71 -7.83 11.83
N LEU A 229 -16.52 -9.10 12.18
CA LEU A 229 -17.61 -9.97 12.59
C LEU A 229 -18.24 -9.54 13.93
N LEU A 230 -17.49 -8.83 14.78
CA LEU A 230 -17.94 -8.28 16.06
C LEU A 230 -18.45 -6.85 15.93
N GLU A 231 -17.78 -6.04 15.11
CA GLU A 231 -18.07 -4.62 14.93
C GLU A 231 -17.82 -4.21 13.46
N MET A 232 -18.89 -4.00 12.69
CA MET A 232 -18.81 -3.74 11.25
C MET A 232 -18.16 -2.40 10.90
N ASN A 233 -18.18 -1.43 11.82
CA ASN A 233 -17.65 -0.10 11.59
C ASN A 233 -16.32 0.07 12.32
N HIS A 234 -15.41 0.89 11.75
CA HIS A 234 -14.13 1.23 12.39
C HIS A 234 -14.31 2.19 13.57
N SER A 235 -15.25 1.86 14.47
CA SER A 235 -15.55 2.59 15.70
C SER A 235 -14.43 2.42 16.73
N ARG A 236 -14.52 3.11 17.87
CA ARG A 236 -13.61 2.88 19.00
C ARG A 236 -13.66 1.42 19.48
N ARG A 237 -14.85 0.81 19.49
CA ARG A 237 -15.04 -0.60 19.88
C ARG A 237 -14.29 -1.54 18.93
N PHE A 238 -14.40 -1.32 17.64
CA PHE A 238 -13.64 -2.08 16.64
C PHE A 238 -12.14 -2.07 16.92
N TRP A 239 -11.56 -0.89 17.10
CA TRP A 239 -10.12 -0.78 17.35
C TRP A 239 -9.70 -1.37 18.70
N THR A 240 -10.57 -1.34 19.71
CA THR A 240 -10.33 -2.04 21.00
C THR A 240 -10.25 -3.54 20.80
N GLU A 241 -11.11 -4.14 19.97
CA GLU A 241 -11.04 -5.58 19.65
C GLU A 241 -9.78 -5.93 18.86
N VAL A 242 -9.41 -5.12 17.88
CA VAL A 242 -8.16 -5.32 17.12
C VAL A 242 -6.95 -5.24 18.07
N GLU A 243 -6.88 -4.23 18.92
CA GLU A 243 -5.76 -4.00 19.86
C GLU A 243 -5.64 -5.13 20.89
N ARG A 244 -6.78 -5.69 21.34
CA ARG A 244 -6.82 -6.84 22.27
C ARG A 244 -6.12 -8.06 21.70
N VAL A 245 -6.25 -8.31 20.39
CA VAL A 245 -5.69 -9.49 19.72
C VAL A 245 -4.31 -9.19 19.12
N ASP A 246 -4.12 -7.98 18.61
CA ASP A 246 -2.88 -7.52 17.99
C ASP A 246 -2.49 -6.13 18.53
N PRO A 247 -1.81 -6.03 19.68
CA PRO A 247 -1.42 -4.75 20.28
C PRO A 247 -0.54 -3.87 19.38
N GLN A 248 0.13 -4.46 18.40
CA GLN A 248 1.01 -3.76 17.47
C GLN A 248 0.32 -3.35 16.16
N TYR A 249 -1.01 -3.43 16.08
CA TYR A 249 -1.78 -3.18 14.86
C TYR A 249 -1.50 -1.84 14.18
N GLN A 250 -1.21 -0.79 14.96
CA GLN A 250 -0.96 0.55 14.41
C GLN A 250 0.29 0.60 13.53
N MET A 251 1.37 -0.06 13.97
CA MET A 251 2.62 -0.17 13.19
C MET A 251 2.40 -1.00 11.93
N LYS A 252 1.66 -2.11 12.02
CA LYS A 252 1.36 -3.01 10.90
C LYS A 252 0.46 -2.33 9.87
N ARG A 253 -0.54 -1.58 10.34
CA ARG A 253 -1.39 -0.74 9.49
C ARG A 253 -0.58 0.33 8.76
N GLN A 254 0.35 0.98 9.45
CA GLN A 254 1.23 1.98 8.83
C GLN A 254 2.15 1.32 7.81
N TRP A 255 2.72 0.15 8.12
CA TRP A 255 3.54 -0.61 7.20
C TRP A 255 2.79 -0.93 5.89
N LEU A 256 1.54 -1.39 5.95
CA LEU A 256 0.72 -1.65 4.76
C LEU A 256 0.48 -0.40 3.92
N LYS A 257 0.28 0.76 4.53
CA LYS A 257 0.15 2.03 3.80
C LYS A 257 1.43 2.38 3.05
N ASP A 258 2.58 2.12 3.65
CA ASP A 258 3.87 2.51 3.10
C ASP A 258 4.42 1.47 2.10
N ASN A 259 4.12 0.20 2.30
CA ASN A 259 4.70 -0.92 1.54
C ASN A 259 3.70 -1.74 0.72
N GLY A 260 2.38 -1.59 0.94
CA GLY A 260 1.38 -2.42 0.27
C GLY A 260 1.47 -2.40 -1.27
N TRP A 261 1.92 -1.30 -1.86
CA TRP A 261 2.17 -1.19 -3.30
C TRP A 261 3.27 -2.15 -3.82
N ARG A 262 4.11 -2.70 -2.93
CA ARG A 262 5.16 -3.68 -3.24
C ARG A 262 4.66 -5.11 -3.31
N LEU A 263 3.48 -5.40 -2.78
CA LEU A 263 2.94 -6.75 -2.64
C LEU A 263 2.30 -7.22 -3.95
N THR A 264 3.10 -7.46 -4.95
CA THR A 264 2.67 -8.06 -6.23
C THR A 264 3.86 -8.79 -6.85
N LEU A 265 3.66 -9.70 -7.78
CA LEU A 265 4.70 -10.35 -8.58
C LEU A 265 5.18 -9.44 -9.71
#